data_091c8f7ccbf0a5f7725d7047f83be576
#
_entry.id   091c8f7ccbf0a5f7725d7047f83be576
#
_cell.length_a   1.000
_cell.length_b   1.000
_cell.length_c   1.000
_cell.angle_alpha   90.00
_cell.angle_beta   90.00
_cell.angle_gamma   90.00
#
_symmetry.space_group_name_H-M   'P 1'
#
loop_
_entity.id
_entity.type
_entity.pdbx_description
1 polymer ?
#
loop_
_entity_poly.entity_id
_entity_poly.type
_entity_poly.pdbx_seq_one_letter_code
_entity_poly.pdbx_strand_id
1 'polypeptide(L)'
;INALAPQLTNPYAITLGDIVFDAPELWSEMKNAMSGQKLSFFQVIGNHDHFESAPNEEKSEENFRKFFGPKDYSFNRGKTHVVAIDNVIYSGQQDYTGGLTKHQYEWLKQDLSHVPADYMVILAAHIPFRSGGTYDHRFYHQEVLQLLSQFSSAYIVTGHTHYADKYVHNVNGKKIYEFIHGAACGAWWNSNVCADGTPNGYGVFEIENGALVGEYYKATNYDKDFQIRAYDAAQVFGPANKYTYIFGAPQNLNLPGNEWIVANIWNASDEWTVELFQDGVSLGQMQKVSTRDWWATYYHLEELGKASGSTFDRVGSHFYKGKLNGPATSANFEIVATDRFGKQYRCNTLQTDFTGIASY
;
A
#
# COMPACT_ATOMS: atom_id res chain seq x y z
N ILE A 1 14.93 -5.46 -4.67
CA ILE A 1 14.38 -6.74 -5.16
C ILE A 1 15.50 -7.73 -5.41
N ASN A 2 16.53 -7.41 -6.23
CA ASN A 2 17.62 -8.33 -6.58
C ASN A 2 18.46 -8.85 -5.40
N ALA A 3 18.53 -8.13 -4.29
CA ALA A 3 19.19 -8.56 -3.07
C ALA A 3 18.32 -9.54 -2.24
N LEU A 4 17.00 -9.41 -2.32
CA LEU A 4 16.06 -10.24 -1.60
C LEU A 4 15.72 -11.54 -2.35
N ALA A 5 15.53 -11.49 -3.67
CA ALA A 5 15.07 -12.60 -4.49
C ALA A 5 15.87 -13.92 -4.29
N PRO A 6 17.23 -13.91 -4.16
CA PRO A 6 17.97 -15.13 -3.91
C PRO A 6 17.73 -15.79 -2.55
N GLN A 7 17.10 -15.07 -1.62
CA GLN A 7 16.80 -15.56 -0.26
C GLN A 7 15.40 -16.18 -0.18
N LEU A 8 14.62 -16.08 -1.27
CA LEU A 8 13.22 -16.54 -1.33
C LEU A 8 13.11 -17.81 -2.17
N THR A 9 12.12 -18.62 -1.86
CA THR A 9 11.82 -19.84 -2.62
C THR A 9 10.78 -19.52 -3.70
N ASN A 10 11.17 -19.75 -4.98
CA ASN A 10 10.31 -19.53 -6.14
C ASN A 10 9.64 -18.13 -6.20
N PRO A 11 10.39 -17.03 -6.01
CA PRO A 11 9.81 -15.71 -6.00
C PRO A 11 9.31 -15.27 -7.37
N TYR A 12 8.27 -14.46 -7.38
CA TYR A 12 7.82 -13.67 -8.52
C TYR A 12 7.30 -12.32 -8.02
N ALA A 13 7.19 -11.36 -8.90
CA ALA A 13 6.65 -10.05 -8.56
C ALA A 13 5.46 -9.72 -9.48
N ILE A 14 4.55 -8.92 -8.93
CA ILE A 14 3.42 -8.34 -9.67
C ILE A 14 3.52 -6.84 -9.50
N THR A 15 3.50 -6.08 -10.61
CA THR A 15 3.28 -4.64 -10.57
C THR A 15 1.79 -4.37 -10.49
N LEU A 16 1.40 -3.27 -9.87
CA LEU A 16 0.00 -2.92 -9.65
C LEU A 16 -0.46 -1.72 -10.51
N GLY A 17 0.13 -1.60 -11.71
CA GLY A 17 -0.20 -0.55 -12.67
C GLY A 17 0.62 0.72 -12.51
N ASP A 18 0.36 1.69 -13.40
CA ASP A 18 1.10 2.95 -13.51
C ASP A 18 2.61 2.72 -13.66
N ILE A 19 2.94 1.85 -14.61
CA ILE A 19 4.32 1.44 -14.92
C ILE A 19 5.09 2.58 -15.55
N VAL A 20 4.40 3.37 -16.37
CA VAL A 20 4.90 4.60 -16.97
C VAL A 20 3.93 5.74 -16.68
N PHE A 21 4.44 6.98 -16.64
CA PHE A 21 3.62 8.15 -16.36
C PHE A 21 3.26 8.87 -17.66
N ASP A 22 2.20 8.44 -18.33
CA ASP A 22 1.71 9.05 -19.59
C ASP A 22 2.84 9.30 -20.61
N ALA A 23 3.94 8.54 -20.50
CA ALA A 23 5.19 8.74 -21.23
C ALA A 23 5.54 7.50 -22.07
N PRO A 24 4.96 7.36 -23.27
CA PRO A 24 5.15 6.18 -24.12
C PRO A 24 6.60 5.86 -24.46
N GLU A 25 7.48 6.82 -24.45
CA GLU A 25 8.93 6.66 -24.69
C GLU A 25 9.61 5.83 -23.58
N LEU A 26 9.06 5.78 -22.38
CA LEU A 26 9.63 5.04 -21.24
C LEU A 26 9.37 3.54 -21.28
N TRP A 27 8.44 3.05 -22.12
CA TRP A 27 8.10 1.61 -22.18
C TRP A 27 9.30 0.70 -22.41
N SER A 28 10.19 1.08 -23.32
CA SER A 28 11.39 0.29 -23.61
C SER A 28 12.38 0.27 -22.45
N GLU A 29 12.55 1.39 -21.76
CA GLU A 29 13.40 1.51 -20.58
C GLU A 29 12.86 0.65 -19.44
N MET A 30 11.58 0.75 -19.14
CA MET A 30 10.92 -0.04 -18.10
C MET A 30 10.97 -1.54 -18.38
N LYS A 31 10.72 -1.97 -19.61
CA LYS A 31 10.88 -3.37 -20.01
C LYS A 31 12.30 -3.88 -19.78
N ASN A 32 13.30 -3.07 -20.15
CA ASN A 32 14.71 -3.43 -19.96
C ASN A 32 15.06 -3.49 -18.46
N ALA A 33 14.58 -2.54 -17.64
CA ALA A 33 14.78 -2.54 -16.20
C ALA A 33 14.18 -3.78 -15.53
N MET A 34 12.99 -4.20 -15.93
CA MET A 34 12.33 -5.40 -15.43
C MET A 34 13.02 -6.68 -15.89
N SER A 35 13.44 -6.78 -17.15
CA SER A 35 14.12 -7.96 -17.67
C SER A 35 15.49 -8.20 -17.04
N GLY A 36 16.13 -7.18 -16.48
CA GLY A 36 17.37 -7.27 -15.71
C GLY A 36 17.20 -7.80 -14.28
N GLN A 37 15.97 -8.03 -13.83
CA GLN A 37 15.71 -8.53 -12.48
C GLN A 37 15.90 -10.06 -12.38
N LYS A 38 16.21 -10.53 -11.17
CA LYS A 38 16.46 -11.97 -10.88
C LYS A 38 15.19 -12.78 -10.63
N LEU A 39 14.03 -12.24 -10.94
CA LEU A 39 12.73 -12.91 -10.79
C LEU A 39 11.78 -12.48 -11.91
N SER A 40 10.75 -13.29 -12.14
CA SER A 40 9.71 -12.97 -13.13
C SER A 40 8.81 -11.86 -12.63
N PHE A 41 8.52 -10.89 -13.49
CA PHE A 41 7.53 -9.84 -13.26
C PHE A 41 6.27 -10.10 -14.08
N PHE A 42 5.14 -10.04 -13.41
CA PHE A 42 3.80 -10.03 -14.01
C PHE A 42 3.25 -8.60 -13.89
N GLN A 43 2.55 -8.14 -14.93
CA GLN A 43 2.20 -6.74 -15.05
C GLN A 43 0.68 -6.57 -14.95
N VAL A 44 0.23 -5.61 -14.15
CA VAL A 44 -1.12 -5.06 -14.18
C VAL A 44 -1.04 -3.71 -14.89
N ILE A 45 -2.03 -3.37 -15.69
CA ILE A 45 -2.14 -2.05 -16.33
C ILE A 45 -2.80 -1.07 -15.37
N GLY A 46 -2.31 0.18 -15.32
CA GLY A 46 -2.91 1.29 -14.55
C GLY A 46 -3.43 2.39 -15.47
N ASN A 47 -4.05 3.41 -14.89
CA ASN A 47 -4.65 4.48 -15.68
C ASN A 47 -3.62 5.35 -16.44
N HIS A 48 -2.40 5.49 -15.92
CA HIS A 48 -1.29 6.17 -16.62
C HIS A 48 -0.58 5.31 -17.66
N ASP A 49 -0.91 4.03 -17.72
CA ASP A 49 -0.44 3.10 -18.75
C ASP A 49 -1.37 3.10 -19.99
N HIS A 50 -2.59 3.61 -19.85
CA HIS A 50 -3.48 3.87 -20.96
C HIS A 50 -3.02 5.11 -21.74
N PHE A 51 -2.98 5.01 -23.08
CA PHE A 51 -2.50 6.12 -23.88
C PHE A 51 -3.53 7.27 -23.90
N GLU A 52 -3.15 8.39 -23.31
CA GLU A 52 -4.01 9.54 -23.02
C GLU A 52 -4.79 10.09 -24.21
N SER A 53 -4.19 10.10 -25.38
CA SER A 53 -4.81 10.62 -26.63
C SER A 53 -5.55 9.56 -27.42
N ALA A 54 -5.71 8.35 -26.89
CA ALA A 54 -6.37 7.28 -27.60
C ALA A 54 -7.88 7.57 -27.79
N PRO A 55 -8.44 7.21 -28.94
CA PRO A 55 -9.86 7.46 -29.23
C PRO A 55 -10.81 6.53 -28.50
N ASN A 56 -10.34 5.42 -27.96
CA ASN A 56 -11.13 4.41 -27.27
C ASN A 56 -10.27 3.49 -26.41
N GLU A 57 -10.91 2.66 -25.61
CA GLU A 57 -10.33 1.68 -24.71
C GLU A 57 -9.27 0.80 -25.40
N GLU A 58 -9.63 0.14 -26.51
CA GLU A 58 -8.74 -0.80 -27.21
C GLU A 58 -7.44 -0.14 -27.67
N LYS A 59 -7.51 1.11 -28.14
CA LYS A 59 -6.35 1.87 -28.59
C LYS A 59 -5.51 2.38 -27.43
N SER A 60 -6.12 2.66 -26.30
CA SER A 60 -5.40 3.16 -25.12
C SER A 60 -4.42 2.14 -24.55
N GLU A 61 -4.73 0.86 -24.65
CA GLU A 61 -3.94 -0.25 -24.09
C GLU A 61 -2.91 -0.86 -25.06
N GLU A 62 -2.82 -0.41 -26.31
CA GLU A 62 -1.95 -0.99 -27.35
C GLU A 62 -0.48 -1.04 -26.94
N ASN A 63 0.04 0.00 -26.29
CA ASN A 63 1.43 0.03 -25.84
C ASN A 63 1.68 -1.00 -24.77
N PHE A 64 0.82 -1.08 -23.74
CA PHE A 64 0.95 -2.10 -22.71
C PHE A 64 0.96 -3.51 -23.31
N ARG A 65 -0.02 -3.81 -24.18
CA ARG A 65 -0.13 -5.13 -24.84
C ARG A 65 1.08 -5.47 -25.71
N LYS A 66 1.66 -4.48 -26.38
CA LYS A 66 2.86 -4.65 -27.20
C LYS A 66 4.08 -5.04 -26.36
N PHE A 67 4.23 -4.47 -25.16
CA PHE A 67 5.43 -4.66 -24.34
C PHE A 67 5.30 -5.84 -23.36
N PHE A 68 4.10 -6.08 -22.83
CA PHE A 68 3.88 -7.03 -21.74
C PHE A 68 2.87 -8.15 -22.04
N GLY A 69 2.13 -8.05 -23.14
CA GLY A 69 1.13 -9.04 -23.50
C GLY A 69 -0.31 -8.69 -23.06
N PRO A 70 -1.15 -9.68 -22.80
CA PRO A 70 -2.54 -9.42 -22.46
C PRO A 70 -2.68 -8.64 -21.16
N LYS A 71 -3.70 -7.77 -21.08
CA LYS A 71 -4.02 -7.01 -19.86
C LYS A 71 -4.79 -7.83 -18.83
N ASP A 72 -5.57 -8.80 -19.32
CA ASP A 72 -6.34 -9.74 -18.51
C ASP A 72 -5.78 -11.14 -18.70
N TYR A 73 -5.29 -11.75 -17.63
CA TYR A 73 -4.72 -13.10 -17.65
C TYR A 73 -4.69 -13.73 -16.27
N SER A 74 -4.53 -15.04 -16.21
CA SER A 74 -4.35 -15.78 -14.98
C SER A 74 -3.27 -16.85 -15.10
N PHE A 75 -2.77 -17.30 -13.95
CA PHE A 75 -1.84 -18.40 -13.86
C PHE A 75 -1.88 -19.04 -12.48
N ASN A 76 -1.36 -20.30 -12.39
CA ASN A 76 -1.24 -21.01 -11.13
C ASN A 76 0.21 -21.08 -10.65
N ARG A 77 0.40 -20.94 -9.34
CA ARG A 77 1.61 -21.28 -8.62
C ARG A 77 1.26 -22.23 -7.46
N GLY A 78 1.45 -23.53 -7.66
CA GLY A 78 0.96 -24.54 -6.73
C GLY A 78 -0.55 -24.44 -6.53
N LYS A 79 -1.00 -24.32 -5.29
CA LYS A 79 -2.42 -24.10 -4.94
C LYS A 79 -2.83 -22.63 -4.85
N THR A 80 -2.11 -21.76 -5.52
CA THR A 80 -2.46 -20.34 -5.64
C THR A 80 -2.82 -20.02 -7.08
N HIS A 81 -4.01 -19.52 -7.29
CA HIS A 81 -4.46 -18.98 -8.56
C HIS A 81 -4.34 -17.46 -8.54
N VAL A 82 -3.61 -16.91 -9.48
CA VAL A 82 -3.36 -15.47 -9.60
C VAL A 82 -4.07 -14.96 -10.83
N VAL A 83 -4.87 -13.93 -10.66
CA VAL A 83 -5.55 -13.20 -11.74
C VAL A 83 -4.98 -11.80 -11.80
N ALA A 84 -4.48 -11.37 -12.94
CA ALA A 84 -4.19 -9.99 -13.25
C ALA A 84 -5.27 -9.47 -14.18
N ILE A 85 -5.94 -8.38 -13.80
CA ILE A 85 -7.08 -7.86 -14.56
C ILE A 85 -7.01 -6.34 -14.63
N ASP A 86 -7.28 -5.82 -15.82
CA ASP A 86 -7.46 -4.39 -16.03
C ASP A 86 -8.82 -3.97 -15.45
N ASN A 87 -8.78 -3.12 -14.44
CA ASN A 87 -9.97 -2.54 -13.87
C ASN A 87 -10.08 -1.01 -14.07
N VAL A 88 -9.41 -0.51 -15.11
CA VAL A 88 -9.53 0.87 -15.60
C VAL A 88 -10.43 0.87 -16.82
N ILE A 89 -11.64 1.39 -16.71
CA ILE A 89 -12.52 1.61 -17.86
C ILE A 89 -12.23 3.00 -18.40
N TYR A 90 -11.44 3.06 -19.46
CA TYR A 90 -11.01 4.31 -20.09
C TYR A 90 -12.08 4.87 -21.00
N SER A 91 -12.41 6.15 -20.84
CA SER A 91 -13.44 6.85 -21.64
C SER A 91 -12.87 7.94 -22.58
N GLY A 92 -11.58 8.11 -22.64
CA GLY A 92 -10.86 9.07 -23.49
C GLY A 92 -10.40 10.30 -22.72
N GLN A 93 -9.33 10.97 -23.21
CA GLN A 93 -8.82 12.23 -22.68
C GLN A 93 -8.52 12.21 -21.16
N GLN A 94 -7.85 11.16 -20.68
CA GLN A 94 -7.56 10.92 -19.26
C GLN A 94 -8.78 10.67 -18.37
N ASP A 95 -9.97 10.55 -18.94
CA ASP A 95 -11.14 10.21 -18.17
C ASP A 95 -11.29 8.70 -18.07
N TYR A 96 -11.51 8.19 -16.86
CA TYR A 96 -11.66 6.76 -16.58
C TYR A 96 -12.54 6.52 -15.36
N THR A 97 -13.00 5.30 -15.24
CA THR A 97 -13.75 4.82 -14.08
C THR A 97 -13.24 3.45 -13.67
N GLY A 98 -13.14 3.20 -12.36
CA GLY A 98 -12.80 1.87 -11.84
C GLY A 98 -13.94 0.87 -12.06
N GLY A 99 -13.61 -0.35 -12.48
CA GLY A 99 -14.59 -1.41 -12.66
C GLY A 99 -14.17 -2.41 -13.72
N LEU A 100 -15.01 -3.41 -13.95
CA LEU A 100 -14.85 -4.35 -15.05
C LEU A 100 -15.92 -4.08 -16.12
N THR A 101 -15.58 -4.34 -17.38
CA THR A 101 -16.57 -4.49 -18.43
C THR A 101 -17.31 -5.80 -18.25
N LYS A 102 -18.48 -5.93 -18.86
CA LYS A 102 -19.23 -7.20 -18.87
C LYS A 102 -18.39 -8.36 -19.40
N HIS A 103 -17.58 -8.11 -20.44
CA HIS A 103 -16.74 -9.13 -21.03
C HIS A 103 -15.66 -9.63 -20.05
N GLN A 104 -14.99 -8.73 -19.35
CA GLN A 104 -14.00 -9.08 -18.32
C GLN A 104 -14.63 -9.83 -17.14
N TYR A 105 -15.80 -9.41 -16.69
CA TYR A 105 -16.51 -10.12 -15.63
C TYR A 105 -16.89 -11.56 -16.03
N GLU A 106 -17.42 -11.77 -17.22
CA GLU A 106 -17.76 -13.11 -17.72
C GLU A 106 -16.50 -13.96 -17.93
N TRP A 107 -15.42 -13.37 -18.42
CA TRP A 107 -14.11 -14.03 -18.51
C TRP A 107 -13.61 -14.46 -17.11
N LEU A 108 -13.61 -13.56 -16.13
CA LEU A 108 -13.19 -13.85 -14.76
C LEU A 108 -14.03 -14.97 -14.14
N LYS A 109 -15.33 -14.92 -14.32
CA LYS A 109 -16.26 -15.94 -13.86
C LYS A 109 -15.98 -17.31 -14.47
N GLN A 110 -15.70 -17.35 -15.76
CA GLN A 110 -15.32 -18.57 -16.46
C GLN A 110 -13.97 -19.10 -15.98
N ASP A 111 -12.96 -18.24 -15.88
CA ASP A 111 -11.63 -18.60 -15.39
C ASP A 111 -11.69 -19.22 -13.98
N LEU A 112 -12.33 -18.54 -13.05
CA LEU A 112 -12.50 -19.00 -11.69
C LEU A 112 -13.33 -20.29 -11.58
N SER A 113 -14.21 -20.59 -12.54
CA SER A 113 -14.98 -21.85 -12.54
C SER A 113 -14.12 -23.10 -12.75
N HIS A 114 -12.91 -22.95 -13.25
CA HIS A 114 -11.93 -24.02 -13.44
C HIS A 114 -10.97 -24.17 -12.25
N VAL A 115 -11.05 -23.30 -11.26
CA VAL A 115 -10.16 -23.28 -10.09
C VAL A 115 -10.81 -24.07 -8.94
N PRO A 116 -10.12 -25.07 -8.36
CA PRO A 116 -10.65 -25.78 -7.20
C PRO A 116 -10.92 -24.87 -6.01
N ALA A 117 -12.02 -25.07 -5.30
CA ALA A 117 -12.44 -24.23 -4.18
C ALA A 117 -11.47 -24.19 -2.99
N ASP A 118 -10.58 -25.18 -2.89
CA ASP A 118 -9.52 -25.25 -1.87
C ASP A 118 -8.26 -24.45 -2.25
N TYR A 119 -8.25 -23.80 -3.41
CA TYR A 119 -7.17 -22.91 -3.80
C TYR A 119 -7.32 -21.54 -3.13
N MET A 120 -6.19 -20.88 -2.93
CA MET A 120 -6.13 -19.45 -2.67
C MET A 120 -6.23 -18.69 -3.99
N VAL A 121 -7.01 -17.62 -4.02
CA VAL A 121 -7.09 -16.71 -5.17
C VAL A 121 -6.49 -15.36 -4.81
N ILE A 122 -5.61 -14.84 -5.67
CA ILE A 122 -5.09 -13.47 -5.61
C ILE A 122 -5.58 -12.74 -6.84
N LEU A 123 -6.40 -11.72 -6.64
CA LEU A 123 -6.83 -10.79 -7.68
C LEU A 123 -5.94 -9.54 -7.64
N ALA A 124 -5.12 -9.35 -8.65
CA ALA A 124 -4.27 -8.19 -8.84
C ALA A 124 -4.93 -7.22 -9.83
N ALA A 125 -5.17 -6.00 -9.40
CA ALA A 125 -5.77 -4.94 -10.19
C ALA A 125 -5.15 -3.59 -9.82
N HIS A 126 -5.46 -2.52 -10.55
CA HIS A 126 -4.90 -1.21 -10.27
C HIS A 126 -5.74 -0.42 -9.27
N ILE A 127 -7.03 -0.21 -9.56
CA ILE A 127 -7.93 0.62 -8.75
C ILE A 127 -8.48 -0.19 -7.57
N PRO A 128 -8.47 0.36 -6.34
CA PRO A 128 -9.02 -0.33 -5.18
C PRO A 128 -10.49 -0.73 -5.29
N PHE A 129 -10.81 -1.89 -4.71
CA PHE A 129 -12.18 -2.41 -4.60
C PHE A 129 -12.94 -1.86 -3.38
N ARG A 130 -12.25 -1.28 -2.41
CA ARG A 130 -12.94 -0.65 -1.28
C ARG A 130 -13.90 0.42 -1.78
N SER A 131 -15.04 0.62 -1.10
CA SER A 131 -15.98 1.67 -1.42
C SER A 131 -15.70 2.95 -0.64
N GLY A 132 -15.90 4.13 -1.22
CA GLY A 132 -15.85 5.43 -0.53
C GLY A 132 -15.10 6.57 -1.24
N GLY A 133 -14.54 6.36 -2.42
CA GLY A 133 -13.85 7.38 -3.20
C GLY A 133 -14.43 7.63 -4.59
N THR A 134 -13.94 8.67 -5.25
CA THR A 134 -14.38 9.05 -6.60
C THR A 134 -13.94 8.04 -7.66
N TYR A 135 -12.83 7.36 -7.43
CA TYR A 135 -12.18 6.41 -8.33
C TYR A 135 -12.30 4.96 -7.87
N ASP A 136 -13.33 4.65 -7.06
CA ASP A 136 -13.54 3.28 -6.60
C ASP A 136 -14.01 2.37 -7.73
N HIS A 137 -13.83 1.06 -7.51
CA HIS A 137 -14.32 0.02 -8.38
C HIS A 137 -15.87 0.02 -8.41
N ARG A 138 -16.47 0.60 -9.45
CA ARG A 138 -17.93 0.86 -9.52
C ARG A 138 -18.71 -0.27 -10.18
N PHE A 139 -18.17 -0.86 -11.27
CA PHE A 139 -18.87 -1.85 -12.05
C PHE A 139 -18.42 -3.26 -11.68
N TYR A 140 -19.37 -4.14 -11.43
CA TYR A 140 -19.15 -5.54 -11.01
C TYR A 140 -18.42 -5.71 -9.67
N HIS A 141 -18.42 -4.69 -8.82
CA HIS A 141 -17.74 -4.72 -7.52
C HIS A 141 -18.25 -5.88 -6.65
N GLN A 142 -19.56 -5.94 -6.41
CA GLN A 142 -20.17 -6.94 -5.54
C GLN A 142 -20.10 -8.34 -6.14
N GLU A 143 -20.29 -8.45 -7.44
CA GLU A 143 -20.25 -9.70 -8.20
C GLU A 143 -18.85 -10.34 -8.12
N VAL A 144 -17.80 -9.54 -8.27
CA VAL A 144 -16.41 -10.01 -8.13
C VAL A 144 -16.15 -10.50 -6.70
N LEU A 145 -16.55 -9.74 -5.69
CA LEU A 145 -16.41 -10.15 -4.29
C LEU A 145 -17.18 -11.44 -3.99
N GLN A 146 -18.37 -11.62 -4.60
CA GLN A 146 -19.13 -12.88 -4.49
C GLN A 146 -18.40 -14.06 -5.15
N LEU A 147 -17.77 -13.86 -6.32
CA LEU A 147 -16.95 -14.89 -6.95
C LEU A 147 -15.78 -15.30 -6.05
N LEU A 148 -15.04 -14.32 -5.53
CA LEU A 148 -13.90 -14.56 -4.65
C LEU A 148 -14.30 -15.26 -3.34
N SER A 149 -15.51 -15.02 -2.82
CA SER A 149 -15.99 -15.65 -1.58
C SER A 149 -16.20 -17.16 -1.68
N GLN A 150 -16.13 -17.75 -2.87
CA GLN A 150 -16.31 -19.19 -3.08
C GLN A 150 -15.06 -20.01 -2.74
N PHE A 151 -13.90 -19.37 -2.64
CA PHE A 151 -12.61 -20.02 -2.41
C PHE A 151 -12.26 -20.14 -0.92
N SER A 152 -11.29 -20.99 -0.60
CA SER A 152 -10.81 -21.20 0.78
C SER A 152 -10.24 -19.89 1.36
N SER A 153 -9.53 -19.13 0.55
CA SER A 153 -9.04 -17.80 0.87
C SER A 153 -8.92 -16.95 -0.41
N ALA A 154 -9.19 -15.66 -0.30
CA ALA A 154 -9.06 -14.73 -1.40
C ALA A 154 -8.45 -13.42 -0.92
N TYR A 155 -7.59 -12.87 -1.75
CA TYR A 155 -6.88 -11.61 -1.54
C TYR A 155 -7.01 -10.73 -2.78
N ILE A 156 -7.15 -9.44 -2.54
CA ILE A 156 -7.09 -8.41 -3.58
C ILE A 156 -5.85 -7.59 -3.32
N VAL A 157 -5.05 -7.33 -4.35
CA VAL A 157 -3.88 -6.47 -4.28
C VAL A 157 -4.02 -5.34 -5.30
N THR A 158 -3.93 -4.09 -4.83
CA THR A 158 -4.15 -2.89 -5.65
C THR A 158 -3.13 -1.80 -5.35
N GLY A 159 -3.06 -0.80 -6.22
CA GLY A 159 -2.19 0.38 -6.12
C GLY A 159 -2.97 1.68 -6.21
N HIS A 160 -2.67 2.50 -7.21
CA HIS A 160 -3.39 3.71 -7.61
C HIS A 160 -3.37 4.89 -6.61
N THR A 161 -3.53 4.61 -5.34
CA THR A 161 -3.80 5.64 -4.31
C THR A 161 -2.56 6.38 -3.83
N HIS A 162 -1.36 5.86 -4.10
CA HIS A 162 -0.07 6.38 -3.62
C HIS A 162 0.03 6.48 -2.08
N TYR A 163 -0.69 5.63 -1.37
CA TYR A 163 -0.61 5.41 0.07
C TYR A 163 -0.93 3.96 0.41
N ALA A 164 -0.51 3.49 1.56
CA ALA A 164 -0.80 2.14 2.02
C ALA A 164 -2.12 2.09 2.82
N ASP A 165 -2.93 1.08 2.56
CA ASP A 165 -4.12 0.79 3.37
C ASP A 165 -4.45 -0.69 3.30
N LYS A 166 -5.16 -1.20 4.30
CA LYS A 166 -5.67 -2.55 4.33
C LYS A 166 -7.16 -2.54 4.62
N TYR A 167 -7.90 -3.25 3.82
CA TYR A 167 -9.34 -3.33 3.96
C TYR A 167 -9.82 -4.78 4.00
N VAL A 168 -10.91 -5.06 4.73
CA VAL A 168 -11.51 -6.38 4.81
C VAL A 168 -12.94 -6.31 4.34
N HIS A 169 -13.21 -6.97 3.22
CA HIS A 169 -14.56 -7.17 2.72
C HIS A 169 -15.17 -8.40 3.37
N ASN A 170 -16.33 -8.24 4.01
CA ASN A 170 -17.07 -9.35 4.60
C ASN A 170 -18.19 -9.77 3.65
N VAL A 171 -18.03 -10.91 3.00
CA VAL A 171 -18.95 -11.40 1.97
C VAL A 171 -19.34 -12.83 2.28
N ASN A 172 -20.64 -13.10 2.43
CA ASN A 172 -21.15 -14.46 2.72
C ASN A 172 -20.47 -15.13 3.93
N GLY A 173 -20.14 -14.35 4.96
CA GLY A 173 -19.45 -14.84 6.16
C GLY A 173 -17.95 -15.12 5.98
N LYS A 174 -17.38 -14.79 4.82
CA LYS A 174 -15.94 -14.88 4.55
C LYS A 174 -15.28 -13.50 4.52
N LYS A 175 -14.04 -13.45 4.96
CA LYS A 175 -13.17 -12.28 4.84
C LYS A 175 -12.38 -12.35 3.54
N ILE A 176 -12.45 -11.32 2.72
CA ILE A 176 -11.58 -11.09 1.57
C ILE A 176 -10.72 -9.88 1.93
N TYR A 177 -9.42 -10.10 1.98
CA TYR A 177 -8.46 -9.05 2.35
C TYR A 177 -8.04 -8.27 1.11
N GLU A 178 -8.13 -6.98 1.18
CA GLU A 178 -7.59 -6.08 0.18
C GLU A 178 -6.36 -5.33 0.72
N PHE A 179 -5.26 -5.42 0.00
CA PHE A 179 -4.02 -4.73 0.26
C PHE A 179 -3.84 -3.64 -0.78
N ILE A 180 -3.96 -2.40 -0.36
CA ILE A 180 -3.72 -1.23 -1.18
C ILE A 180 -2.28 -0.80 -0.91
N HIS A 181 -1.43 -0.89 -1.92
CA HIS A 181 0.00 -0.64 -1.78
C HIS A 181 0.35 0.81 -2.03
N GLY A 182 1.27 1.34 -1.22
CA GLY A 182 1.95 2.59 -1.49
C GLY A 182 2.76 2.52 -2.79
N ALA A 183 2.92 3.66 -3.45
CA ALA A 183 3.61 3.74 -4.72
C ALA A 183 5.14 3.66 -4.56
N ALA A 184 5.81 2.97 -5.47
CA ALA A 184 7.27 2.92 -5.51
C ALA A 184 7.90 4.29 -5.82
N CYS A 185 7.16 5.22 -6.41
CA CYS A 185 7.57 6.60 -6.65
C CYS A 185 7.19 7.57 -5.51
N GLY A 186 6.61 7.09 -4.41
CA GLY A 186 6.11 7.95 -3.34
C GLY A 186 4.77 8.62 -3.65
N ALA A 187 4.50 9.77 -3.03
CA ALA A 187 3.23 10.50 -3.19
C ALA A 187 3.00 10.96 -4.63
N TRP A 188 4.08 11.24 -5.36
CA TRP A 188 4.07 11.58 -6.78
C TRP A 188 5.44 11.31 -7.39
N TRP A 189 5.57 11.35 -8.71
CA TRP A 189 6.76 10.97 -9.48
C TRP A 189 8.09 11.62 -9.02
N ASN A 190 8.06 12.68 -8.30
CA ASN A 190 9.23 13.38 -7.75
C ASN A 190 9.27 13.39 -6.22
N SER A 191 8.69 12.37 -5.59
CA SER A 191 8.69 12.19 -4.15
C SER A 191 9.40 10.88 -3.78
N ASN A 192 9.92 10.81 -2.55
CA ASN A 192 10.61 9.62 -2.02
C ASN A 192 9.82 8.92 -0.91
N VAL A 193 8.59 9.37 -0.64
CA VAL A 193 7.71 8.81 0.39
C VAL A 193 6.25 9.01 -0.02
N CYS A 194 5.39 8.09 0.34
CA CYS A 194 3.95 8.24 0.13
C CYS A 194 3.36 9.32 1.04
N ALA A 195 2.19 9.86 0.67
CA ALA A 195 1.54 10.96 1.39
C ALA A 195 1.16 10.62 2.84
N ASP A 196 1.00 9.36 3.16
CA ASP A 196 0.73 8.80 4.49
C ASP A 196 2.00 8.46 5.29
N GLY A 197 3.18 8.74 4.73
CA GLY A 197 4.47 8.44 5.34
C GLY A 197 4.97 7.01 5.11
N THR A 198 4.27 6.19 4.34
CA THR A 198 4.78 4.89 3.92
C THR A 198 6.01 5.08 3.04
N PRO A 199 7.16 4.48 3.36
CA PRO A 199 8.35 4.58 2.53
C PRO A 199 8.13 4.02 1.12
N ASN A 200 8.92 4.45 0.14
CA ASN A 200 8.97 3.75 -1.15
C ASN A 200 9.37 2.30 -0.93
N GLY A 201 8.66 1.38 -1.56
CA GLY A 201 8.91 -0.03 -1.33
C GLY A 201 7.91 -0.95 -2.01
N TYR A 202 7.77 -2.14 -1.46
CA TYR A 202 6.86 -3.17 -1.98
C TYR A 202 6.41 -4.14 -0.88
N GLY A 203 5.24 -4.73 -1.04
CA GLY A 203 4.76 -5.81 -0.19
C GLY A 203 5.44 -7.14 -0.52
N VAL A 204 5.70 -7.94 0.49
CA VAL A 204 6.16 -9.33 0.37
C VAL A 204 5.14 -10.24 1.03
N PHE A 205 4.68 -11.23 0.29
CA PHE A 205 3.70 -12.22 0.72
C PHE A 205 4.33 -13.60 0.71
N GLU A 206 4.35 -14.25 1.85
CA GLU A 206 4.89 -15.61 2.02
C GLU A 206 3.74 -16.61 1.95
N ILE A 207 3.77 -17.46 0.90
CA ILE A 207 2.66 -18.38 0.60
C ILE A 207 3.16 -19.81 0.65
N GLU A 208 2.51 -20.65 1.46
CA GLU A 208 2.78 -22.08 1.55
C GLU A 208 1.51 -22.89 1.32
N ASN A 209 1.56 -23.82 0.37
CA ASN A 209 0.44 -24.74 0.07
C ASN A 209 -0.92 -24.06 -0.16
N GLY A 210 -0.94 -22.86 -0.75
CA GLY A 210 -2.15 -22.09 -0.98
C GLY A 210 -2.68 -21.36 0.26
N ALA A 211 -1.85 -21.12 1.25
CA ALA A 211 -2.15 -20.31 2.41
C ALA A 211 -1.12 -19.18 2.55
N LEU A 212 -1.58 -17.99 2.88
CA LEU A 212 -0.70 -16.89 3.27
C LEU A 212 -0.22 -17.15 4.70
N VAL A 213 1.09 -17.28 4.89
CA VAL A 213 1.73 -17.61 6.17
C VAL A 213 2.54 -16.45 6.74
N GLY A 214 2.78 -15.42 5.96
CA GLY A 214 3.48 -14.21 6.37
C GLY A 214 3.32 -13.08 5.37
N GLU A 215 3.43 -11.86 5.86
CA GLU A 215 3.46 -10.67 5.02
C GLU A 215 4.28 -9.57 5.70
N TYR A 216 4.99 -8.78 4.92
CA TYR A 216 5.64 -7.56 5.40
C TYR A 216 5.84 -6.55 4.27
N TYR A 217 6.01 -5.30 4.64
CA TYR A 217 6.40 -4.26 3.70
C TYR A 217 7.91 -4.12 3.67
N LYS A 218 8.50 -4.17 2.49
CA LYS A 218 9.95 -3.99 2.31
C LYS A 218 10.23 -2.58 1.79
N ALA A 219 10.55 -1.68 2.71
CA ALA A 219 11.01 -0.34 2.35
C ALA A 219 12.35 -0.42 1.59
N THR A 220 12.48 0.37 0.53
CA THR A 220 13.72 0.47 -0.25
C THR A 220 14.86 0.95 0.65
N ASN A 221 16.02 0.31 0.55
CA ASN A 221 17.23 0.59 1.34
C ASN A 221 17.12 0.37 2.86
N TYR A 222 15.99 -0.13 3.38
CA TYR A 222 15.84 -0.49 4.79
C TYR A 222 15.73 -2.01 4.97
N ASP A 223 16.00 -2.47 6.17
CA ASP A 223 15.77 -3.87 6.53
C ASP A 223 14.27 -4.19 6.57
N LYS A 224 13.92 -5.47 6.42
CA LYS A 224 12.52 -5.93 6.45
C LYS A 224 11.82 -5.66 7.79
N ASP A 225 12.57 -5.45 8.85
CA ASP A 225 12.04 -5.17 10.18
C ASP A 225 11.76 -3.67 10.41
N PHE A 226 12.13 -2.79 9.46
CA PHE A 226 11.76 -1.39 9.48
C PHE A 226 10.28 -1.21 9.06
N GLN A 227 9.38 -1.30 10.06
CA GLN A 227 7.93 -1.22 9.85
C GLN A 227 7.28 -0.06 10.61
N ILE A 228 8.05 0.65 11.45
CA ILE A 228 7.54 1.63 12.41
C ILE A 228 8.39 2.87 12.38
N ARG A 229 7.74 4.04 12.35
CA ARG A 229 8.35 5.34 12.65
C ARG A 229 7.60 5.99 13.80
N ALA A 230 8.33 6.40 14.84
CA ALA A 230 7.74 6.96 16.04
C ALA A 230 8.11 8.44 16.19
N TYR A 231 7.19 9.24 16.74
CA TYR A 231 7.31 10.68 16.94
C TYR A 231 7.00 11.06 18.38
N ASP A 232 7.77 12.02 18.91
CA ASP A 232 7.35 12.79 20.07
C ASP A 232 6.21 13.74 19.69
N ALA A 233 5.04 13.51 20.24
CA ALA A 233 3.88 14.32 19.93
C ALA A 233 4.03 15.80 20.32
N ALA A 234 4.77 16.10 21.40
CA ALA A 234 5.03 17.47 21.82
C ALA A 234 5.95 18.22 20.84
N GLN A 235 6.94 17.53 20.29
CA GLN A 235 7.81 18.11 19.27
C GLN A 235 7.03 18.48 18.01
N VAL A 236 6.08 17.68 17.66
CA VAL A 236 5.35 17.82 16.40
C VAL A 236 4.10 18.68 16.55
N PHE A 237 3.34 18.53 17.64
CA PHE A 237 2.11 19.30 17.90
C PHE A 237 2.31 20.46 18.87
N GLY A 238 3.48 20.57 19.47
CA GLY A 238 3.76 21.60 20.46
C GLY A 238 3.63 23.00 19.86
N PRO A 239 3.19 23.99 20.66
CA PRO A 239 3.00 25.37 20.19
C PRO A 239 4.30 26.04 19.74
N ALA A 240 5.45 25.48 20.08
CA ALA A 240 6.76 25.94 19.61
C ALA A 240 7.12 25.41 18.20
N ASN A 241 6.36 24.49 17.67
CA ASN A 241 6.63 23.95 16.35
C ASN A 241 6.16 24.94 15.27
N LYS A 242 7.09 25.47 14.50
CA LYS A 242 6.80 26.37 13.37
C LYS A 242 5.90 25.74 12.30
N TYR A 243 5.70 24.43 12.33
CA TYR A 243 4.90 23.69 11.37
C TYR A 243 3.47 23.37 11.86
N THR A 244 3.07 23.84 13.04
CA THR A 244 1.68 23.65 13.54
C THR A 244 0.64 24.19 12.57
N TYR A 245 0.97 25.20 11.78
CA TYR A 245 0.08 25.72 10.75
C TYR A 245 -0.11 24.75 9.56
N ILE A 246 0.89 23.93 9.25
CA ILE A 246 0.84 22.93 8.18
C ILE A 246 -0.04 21.75 8.59
N PHE A 247 0.12 21.29 9.83
CA PHE A 247 -0.57 20.10 10.31
C PHE A 247 -2.00 20.37 10.76
N GLY A 248 -2.35 21.65 10.95
CA GLY A 248 -3.59 22.03 11.64
C GLY A 248 -3.59 21.56 13.09
N ALA A 249 -4.57 21.97 13.87
CA ALA A 249 -4.77 21.33 15.16
C ALA A 249 -5.05 19.84 14.92
N PRO A 250 -4.33 18.91 15.59
CA PRO A 250 -4.53 17.49 15.40
C PRO A 250 -5.98 17.16 15.67
N GLN A 251 -6.72 16.91 14.61
CA GLN A 251 -8.15 16.66 14.70
C GLN A 251 -8.36 15.43 15.57
N ASN A 252 -8.81 15.65 16.81
CA ASN A 252 -9.19 14.63 17.79
C ASN A 252 -8.06 13.81 18.45
N LEU A 253 -6.77 14.16 18.29
CA LEU A 253 -5.72 13.38 18.97
C LEU A 253 -5.70 13.61 20.48
N ASN A 254 -6.01 14.83 20.97
CA ASN A 254 -5.95 15.22 22.39
C ASN A 254 -4.68 14.68 23.10
N LEU A 255 -3.53 15.29 22.80
CA LEU A 255 -2.22 14.90 23.28
C LEU A 255 -1.60 16.00 24.18
N PRO A 256 -2.18 16.30 25.36
CA PRO A 256 -1.64 17.33 26.23
C PRO A 256 -0.35 16.87 26.90
N GLY A 257 0.59 17.82 27.04
CA GLY A 257 1.89 17.52 27.65
C GLY A 257 2.92 16.96 26.67
N ASN A 258 3.98 16.38 27.21
CA ASN A 258 5.13 15.86 26.47
C ASN A 258 5.36 14.36 26.66
N GLU A 259 4.34 13.65 27.16
CA GLU A 259 4.43 12.21 27.46
C GLU A 259 3.89 11.33 26.33
N TRP A 260 3.45 11.90 25.21
CA TRP A 260 2.80 11.15 24.18
C TRP A 260 3.74 10.79 23.03
N ILE A 261 3.65 9.52 22.60
CA ILE A 261 4.25 9.02 21.36
C ILE A 261 3.15 8.75 20.34
N VAL A 262 3.41 9.10 19.09
CA VAL A 262 2.61 8.68 17.93
C VAL A 262 3.49 7.86 17.00
N ALA A 263 3.01 6.68 16.63
CA ALA A 263 3.70 5.78 15.72
C ALA A 263 2.93 5.65 14.39
N ASN A 264 3.64 5.73 13.29
CA ASN A 264 3.19 5.32 11.97
C ASN A 264 3.66 3.88 11.74
N ILE A 265 2.72 2.96 11.48
CA ILE A 265 2.99 1.53 11.25
C ILE A 265 2.33 1.14 9.93
N TRP A 266 2.97 1.49 8.83
CA TRP A 266 2.40 1.50 7.49
C TRP A 266 1.85 0.16 6.98
N ASN A 267 2.26 -0.96 7.54
CA ASN A 267 1.71 -2.28 7.18
C ASN A 267 0.64 -2.79 8.15
N ALA A 268 0.28 -2.02 9.19
CA ALA A 268 -0.67 -2.47 10.20
C ALA A 268 -2.12 -2.51 9.69
N SER A 269 -2.85 -3.53 10.13
CA SER A 269 -4.30 -3.66 9.96
C SER A 269 -5.00 -3.71 11.32
N ASP A 270 -6.33 -3.80 11.33
CA ASP A 270 -7.11 -3.94 12.56
C ASP A 270 -6.88 -5.28 13.29
N GLU A 271 -6.21 -6.23 12.64
CA GLU A 271 -5.85 -7.52 13.22
C GLU A 271 -4.46 -7.51 13.90
N TRP A 272 -3.76 -6.36 13.86
CA TRP A 272 -2.49 -6.19 14.57
C TRP A 272 -2.71 -5.70 16.00
N THR A 273 -1.79 -6.04 16.89
CA THR A 273 -1.71 -5.45 18.23
C THR A 273 -0.47 -4.57 18.32
N VAL A 274 -0.60 -3.40 18.95
CA VAL A 274 0.52 -2.47 19.13
C VAL A 274 0.61 -2.10 20.59
N GLU A 275 1.69 -2.50 21.23
CA GLU A 275 1.90 -2.35 22.66
C GLU A 275 3.08 -1.41 22.92
N LEU A 276 2.93 -0.54 23.94
CA LEU A 276 3.94 0.38 24.39
C LEU A 276 4.58 -0.13 25.69
N PHE A 277 5.90 -0.14 25.72
CA PHE A 277 6.69 -0.46 26.91
C PHE A 277 7.51 0.75 27.34
N GLN A 278 7.78 0.86 28.64
CA GLN A 278 8.76 1.79 29.20
C GLN A 278 9.59 1.07 30.25
N ASP A 279 10.93 1.18 30.13
CA ASP A 279 11.88 0.50 31.02
C ASP A 279 11.63 -1.02 31.12
N GLY A 280 11.17 -1.64 30.03
CA GLY A 280 10.82 -3.06 29.96
C GLY A 280 9.46 -3.43 30.55
N VAL A 281 8.70 -2.47 31.08
CA VAL A 281 7.37 -2.68 31.65
C VAL A 281 6.30 -2.25 30.65
N SER A 282 5.30 -3.11 30.42
CA SER A 282 4.18 -2.79 29.54
C SER A 282 3.33 -1.64 30.10
N LEU A 283 3.04 -0.67 29.26
CA LEU A 283 2.07 0.40 29.52
C LEU A 283 0.71 0.08 28.86
N GLY A 284 0.59 -1.05 28.18
CA GLY A 284 -0.62 -1.53 27.52
C GLY A 284 -0.68 -1.20 26.03
N GLN A 285 -1.84 -1.48 25.45
CA GLN A 285 -2.08 -1.30 24.02
C GLN A 285 -2.14 0.18 23.63
N MET A 286 -1.45 0.54 22.56
CA MET A 286 -1.58 1.85 21.92
C MET A 286 -2.93 1.98 21.23
N GLN A 287 -3.48 3.18 21.26
CA GLN A 287 -4.76 3.48 20.61
C GLN A 287 -4.56 3.81 19.14
N LYS A 288 -5.27 3.11 18.26
CA LYS A 288 -5.32 3.45 16.82
C LYS A 288 -5.96 4.82 16.61
N VAL A 289 -5.38 5.64 15.75
CA VAL A 289 -5.83 7.00 15.43
C VAL A 289 -5.65 7.27 13.94
N SER A 290 -6.29 8.32 13.44
CA SER A 290 -6.10 8.80 12.08
C SER A 290 -5.42 10.16 12.13
N THR A 291 -4.29 10.29 11.45
CA THR A 291 -3.52 11.53 11.39
C THR A 291 -2.64 11.56 10.14
N ARG A 292 -1.99 12.69 9.90
CA ARG A 292 -0.94 12.81 8.88
C ARG A 292 0.38 12.32 9.43
N ASP A 293 1.24 11.83 8.54
CA ASP A 293 2.65 11.61 8.86
C ASP A 293 3.41 12.95 8.78
N TRP A 294 4.13 13.29 9.86
CA TRP A 294 4.79 14.59 9.94
C TRP A 294 5.96 14.74 9.03
N TRP A 295 6.77 13.71 8.97
CA TRP A 295 7.95 13.73 8.15
C TRP A 295 7.58 13.82 6.67
N ALA A 296 6.63 13.03 6.20
CA ALA A 296 6.14 13.09 4.84
C ALA A 296 5.49 14.45 4.50
N THR A 297 4.65 14.96 5.41
CA THR A 297 3.99 16.25 5.22
C THR A 297 5.01 17.39 5.15
N TYR A 298 5.98 17.43 6.08
CA TYR A 298 7.05 18.41 6.07
C TYR A 298 7.84 18.36 4.76
N TYR A 299 8.28 17.16 4.36
CA TYR A 299 9.04 16.97 3.14
C TYR A 299 8.29 17.48 1.90
N HIS A 300 7.03 17.10 1.76
CA HIS A 300 6.26 17.52 0.59
C HIS A 300 5.97 19.02 0.56
N LEU A 301 5.54 19.59 1.69
CA LEU A 301 5.08 20.98 1.70
C LEU A 301 6.26 21.97 1.82
N GLU A 302 7.26 21.67 2.65
CA GLU A 302 8.37 22.61 2.90
C GLU A 302 9.56 22.36 1.96
N GLU A 303 10.03 21.12 1.82
CA GLU A 303 11.22 20.86 1.00
C GLU A 303 10.89 20.81 -0.50
N LEU A 304 9.79 20.18 -0.87
CA LEU A 304 9.37 20.10 -2.28
C LEU A 304 8.45 21.25 -2.70
N GLY A 305 7.99 22.12 -1.78
CA GLY A 305 7.11 23.24 -2.08
C GLY A 305 5.76 22.85 -2.68
N LYS A 306 5.24 21.67 -2.33
CA LYS A 306 3.95 21.20 -2.85
C LYS A 306 2.80 21.87 -2.13
N ALA A 307 1.67 22.05 -2.83
CA ALA A 307 0.45 22.51 -2.20
C ALA A 307 -0.13 21.45 -1.26
N SER A 308 -0.69 21.88 -0.12
CA SER A 308 -1.46 21.00 0.76
C SER A 308 -2.64 20.39 0.01
N GLY A 309 -2.86 19.09 0.21
CA GLY A 309 -3.95 18.34 -0.40
C GLY A 309 -3.70 16.83 -0.33
N SER A 310 -4.73 16.04 -0.59
CA SER A 310 -4.72 14.59 -0.41
C SER A 310 -3.60 13.84 -1.13
N THR A 311 -3.00 14.44 -2.15
CA THR A 311 -1.86 13.88 -2.87
C THR A 311 -0.57 13.93 -2.06
N PHE A 312 -0.37 14.97 -1.23
CA PHE A 312 0.90 15.23 -0.57
C PHE A 312 0.84 15.25 0.96
N ASP A 313 -0.34 15.44 1.56
CA ASP A 313 -0.53 15.50 3.01
C ASP A 313 -1.76 14.73 3.49
N ARG A 314 -1.79 13.45 3.21
CA ARG A 314 -2.95 12.61 3.48
C ARG A 314 -3.04 12.18 4.95
N VAL A 315 -4.28 12.10 5.46
CA VAL A 315 -4.58 11.43 6.72
C VAL A 315 -4.60 9.92 6.49
N GLY A 316 -3.69 9.21 7.15
CA GLY A 316 -3.61 7.75 7.14
C GLY A 316 -4.37 7.12 8.31
N SER A 317 -4.66 5.82 8.22
CA SER A 317 -5.42 5.04 9.21
C SER A 317 -4.55 4.09 10.04
N HIS A 318 -3.25 4.02 9.78
CA HIS A 318 -2.30 3.09 10.39
C HIS A 318 -1.39 3.76 11.43
N PHE A 319 -1.94 4.75 12.15
CA PHE A 319 -1.26 5.44 13.23
C PHE A 319 -1.75 4.97 14.59
N TYR A 320 -0.86 5.01 15.58
CA TYR A 320 -1.13 4.61 16.94
C TYR A 320 -0.56 5.62 17.92
N LYS A 321 -1.29 5.96 18.99
CA LYS A 321 -0.82 6.82 20.06
C LYS A 321 -0.70 6.05 21.38
N GLY A 322 0.32 6.37 22.16
CA GLY A 322 0.55 5.83 23.50
C GLY A 322 1.08 6.88 24.44
N LYS A 323 0.83 6.71 25.74
CA LYS A 323 1.28 7.64 26.77
C LYS A 323 2.36 7.00 27.65
N LEU A 324 3.46 7.71 27.80
CA LEU A 324 4.58 7.37 28.68
C LEU A 324 4.39 7.96 30.09
N ASN A 325 5.18 7.51 31.05
CA ASN A 325 5.22 8.03 32.41
C ASN A 325 6.18 9.23 32.59
N GLY A 326 6.46 9.96 31.50
CA GLY A 326 7.36 11.12 31.48
C GLY A 326 7.63 11.57 30.05
N PRO A 327 8.50 12.58 29.85
CA PRO A 327 8.75 13.13 28.53
C PRO A 327 9.25 12.10 27.54
N ALA A 328 8.67 12.06 26.35
CA ALA A 328 9.00 11.08 25.31
C ALA A 328 10.47 11.14 24.88
N THR A 329 11.06 12.35 24.88
CA THR A 329 12.46 12.57 24.50
C THR A 329 13.48 11.96 25.48
N SER A 330 13.09 11.68 26.73
CA SER A 330 13.98 11.12 27.76
C SER A 330 13.58 9.72 28.22
N ALA A 331 12.45 9.20 27.75
CA ALA A 331 11.97 7.89 28.13
C ALA A 331 12.72 6.78 27.39
N ASN A 332 13.04 5.70 28.10
CA ASN A 332 13.49 4.46 27.50
C ASN A 332 12.26 3.64 27.12
N PHE A 333 11.77 3.83 25.90
CA PHE A 333 10.54 3.21 25.41
C PHE A 333 10.82 2.14 24.36
N GLU A 334 9.85 1.24 24.17
CA GLU A 334 9.78 0.33 23.05
C GLU A 334 8.33 0.19 22.58
N ILE A 335 8.09 0.31 21.29
CA ILE A 335 6.83 -0.02 20.63
C ILE A 335 6.99 -1.40 20.02
N VAL A 336 6.06 -2.30 20.33
CA VAL A 336 6.02 -3.67 19.79
C VAL A 336 4.73 -3.83 19.01
N ALA A 337 4.84 -3.92 17.68
CA ALA A 337 3.72 -4.21 16.80
C ALA A 337 3.76 -5.69 16.42
N THR A 338 2.67 -6.40 16.69
CA THR A 338 2.54 -7.83 16.39
C THR A 338 1.49 -8.01 15.28
N ASP A 339 1.90 -8.62 14.17
CA ASP A 339 1.02 -8.89 13.06
C ASP A 339 0.08 -10.08 13.32
N ARG A 340 -0.85 -10.33 12.40
CA ARG A 340 -1.81 -11.44 12.51
C ARG A 340 -1.19 -12.84 12.43
N PHE A 341 0.09 -12.94 12.05
CA PHE A 341 0.87 -14.18 12.03
C PHE A 341 1.72 -14.38 13.29
N GLY A 342 1.69 -13.40 14.21
CA GLY A 342 2.46 -13.41 15.45
C GLY A 342 3.89 -12.87 15.31
N LYS A 343 4.26 -12.35 14.14
CA LYS A 343 5.57 -11.72 13.96
C LYS A 343 5.58 -10.34 14.63
N GLN A 344 6.67 -10.06 15.36
CA GLN A 344 6.86 -8.79 16.06
C GLN A 344 7.84 -7.88 15.32
N TYR A 345 7.48 -6.61 15.28
CA TYR A 345 8.31 -5.49 14.82
C TYR A 345 8.48 -4.51 15.96
N ARG A 346 9.68 -3.96 16.11
CA ARG A 346 10.04 -3.16 17.28
C ARG A 346 10.62 -1.81 16.87
N CYS A 347 10.29 -0.76 17.65
CA CYS A 347 10.84 0.57 17.50
C CYS A 347 11.07 1.19 18.88
N ASN A 348 12.28 1.67 19.12
CA ASN A 348 12.68 2.32 20.38
C ASN A 348 13.35 3.68 20.14
N THR A 349 13.19 4.24 18.94
CA THR A 349 13.78 5.51 18.55
C THR A 349 12.72 6.47 18.03
N LEU A 350 12.87 7.76 18.35
CA LEU A 350 12.05 8.83 17.81
C LEU A 350 12.64 9.35 16.50
N GLN A 351 11.78 9.67 15.56
CA GLN A 351 12.15 10.47 14.40
C GLN A 351 12.24 11.93 14.85
N THR A 352 13.46 12.44 14.95
CA THR A 352 13.73 13.81 15.43
C THR A 352 14.22 14.75 14.31
N ASP A 353 14.78 14.18 13.26
CA ASP A 353 15.22 14.93 12.08
C ASP A 353 14.14 14.85 11.00
N PHE A 354 13.61 16.00 10.62
CA PHE A 354 12.62 16.16 9.56
C PHE A 354 13.25 16.73 8.28
N THR A 355 14.53 17.12 8.35
CA THR A 355 15.28 17.56 7.17
C THR A 355 15.90 16.37 6.46
N GLY A 356 15.84 16.39 5.14
CA GLY A 356 16.52 15.40 4.32
C GLY A 356 15.92 14.00 4.43
N ILE A 357 14.84 13.77 3.71
CA ILE A 357 14.54 12.39 3.31
C ILE A 357 15.74 11.97 2.46
N ALA A 358 16.62 11.18 3.06
CA ALA A 358 17.69 10.56 2.33
C ALA A 358 17.13 9.98 1.03
N SER A 359 17.70 10.34 -0.10
CA SER A 359 17.34 9.79 -1.39
C SER A 359 17.31 8.27 -1.26
N TYR A 360 16.13 7.71 -1.36
CA TYR A 360 15.93 6.27 -1.41
C TYR A 360 16.54 5.70 -2.70
#